data_5c2f725ff781d9b40823676647324d71
#
_entry.id   5c2f725ff781d9b40823676647324d71
#
_cell.length_a   1.000
_cell.length_b   1.000
_cell.length_c   1.000
_cell.angle_alpha   90.00
_cell.angle_beta   90.00
_cell.angle_gamma   90.00
#
_symmetry.space_group_name_H-M   'P 1'
#
loop_
_entity.id
_entity.type
_entity.pdbx_description
1 polymer ?
#
loop_
_entity_poly.entity_id
_entity_poly.type
_entity_poly.pdbx_seq_one_letter_code
_entity_poly.pdbx_strand_id
1 'polypeptide(L)'
;MQQLILLVIALPFVSAAVTQLFCAQLGKRAATVSVTSLWLTFILAAITLWLALSDSTLQEFSLSSGWGIIRFDSLGTLMCLVISAISLIVHIYSIRYMVEEPGYGRFFILLDLMTGSLMLMVVAGDLITLVIAWHLVGILLYFLLGHDTRSRPAYRYAFWTWITYRFGDLPLVLAAVLLFQAYDSWSLSVIFERIAADPQVLTVFGFSLVETVGALIALAAFARSAQFFLHTWLPYTMSGPTPVSALMHAGIVNAGGFLINRFAPVYVETGGVLHWILVVGLVTAVLGSLLMLTQNDIKKALGYSTMGQMGFMIMECGVGAFSLAIYHLIAHGLFKGTMFLSAGGVIGRARKDDGVPKDALYNFVVAKRPARNRKPWLLMAAITIIIPAVVIFAAHWFVAQDFVHKQGAVILLFFGWIAGAQLIFVTYRMRTRNFARLFAMMVASFIVVVIGYTYISHAFDLFLYPDQNMASKLYAAAAIDILWFDAIVIIMTLTIVANWLRTYYGERKSHYMEKVYKPFALAFYALLAREFYVIELYTALVRRLDSIATRLNVWLRWV
;
A
#
# COMPACT_ATOMS: atom_id res chain seq x y z
N MET A 1 -14.93 -26.00 -10.69
CA MET A 1 -14.19 -24.89 -10.05
C MET A 1 -12.71 -24.91 -10.42
N GLN A 2 -11.96 -26.00 -10.25
CA GLN A 2 -10.51 -26.10 -10.55
C GLN A 2 -10.14 -25.61 -11.97
N GLN A 3 -10.88 -26.03 -12.99
CA GLN A 3 -10.61 -25.62 -14.38
C GLN A 3 -10.83 -24.13 -14.64
N LEU A 4 -11.87 -23.54 -14.03
CA LEU A 4 -12.15 -22.10 -14.14
C LEU A 4 -10.99 -21.25 -13.62
N ILE A 5 -10.43 -21.68 -12.57
CA ILE A 5 -9.37 -21.02 -11.83
C ILE A 5 -8.04 -21.11 -12.57
N LEU A 6 -7.71 -22.30 -13.08
CA LEU A 6 -6.56 -22.45 -13.97
C LEU A 6 -6.67 -21.53 -15.17
N LEU A 7 -7.88 -21.37 -15.73
CA LEU A 7 -8.11 -20.44 -16.82
C LEU A 7 -7.89 -18.99 -16.43
N VAL A 8 -8.36 -18.57 -15.25
CA VAL A 8 -8.12 -17.19 -14.76
C VAL A 8 -6.63 -16.85 -14.70
N ILE A 9 -5.79 -17.78 -14.23
CA ILE A 9 -4.34 -17.59 -14.15
C ILE A 9 -3.69 -17.71 -15.52
N ALA A 10 -4.11 -18.69 -16.33
CA ALA A 10 -3.45 -19.02 -17.59
C ALA A 10 -3.72 -18.00 -18.72
N LEU A 11 -4.92 -17.41 -18.76
CA LEU A 11 -5.33 -16.50 -19.84
C LEU A 11 -4.37 -15.34 -20.10
N PRO A 12 -3.87 -14.60 -19.08
CA PRO A 12 -2.90 -13.55 -19.34
C PRO A 12 -1.57 -14.08 -19.88
N PHE A 13 -1.10 -15.24 -19.43
CA PHE A 13 0.12 -15.87 -19.96
C PHE A 13 -0.08 -16.34 -21.41
N VAL A 14 -1.23 -16.93 -21.72
CA VAL A 14 -1.59 -17.33 -23.08
C VAL A 14 -1.68 -16.10 -24.00
N SER A 15 -2.31 -15.02 -23.54
CA SER A 15 -2.36 -13.75 -24.26
C SER A 15 -0.96 -13.21 -24.57
N ALA A 16 -0.07 -13.22 -23.59
CA ALA A 16 1.32 -12.79 -23.76
C ALA A 16 2.03 -13.66 -24.82
N ALA A 17 1.87 -14.99 -24.74
CA ALA A 17 2.47 -15.92 -25.69
C ALA A 17 1.92 -15.72 -27.12
N VAL A 18 0.61 -15.60 -27.30
CA VAL A 18 -0.03 -15.33 -28.60
C VAL A 18 0.45 -13.98 -29.15
N THR A 19 0.47 -12.94 -28.33
CA THR A 19 0.95 -11.62 -28.73
C THR A 19 2.43 -11.66 -29.12
N GLN A 20 3.27 -12.42 -28.42
CA GLN A 20 4.69 -12.58 -28.76
C GLN A 20 4.89 -13.31 -30.07
N LEU A 21 4.20 -14.43 -30.29
CA LEU A 21 4.34 -15.25 -31.51
C LEU A 21 3.87 -14.51 -32.76
N PHE A 22 2.82 -13.72 -32.66
CA PHE A 22 2.22 -13.00 -33.76
C PHE A 22 2.46 -11.50 -33.77
N CYS A 23 3.44 -11.00 -32.99
CA CYS A 23 3.69 -9.58 -32.77
C CYS A 23 3.86 -8.79 -34.09
N ALA A 24 4.61 -9.32 -35.04
CA ALA A 24 4.84 -8.70 -36.35
C ALA A 24 3.56 -8.56 -37.18
N GLN A 25 2.64 -9.53 -37.10
CA GLN A 25 1.39 -9.59 -37.86
C GLN A 25 0.30 -8.75 -37.17
N LEU A 26 0.25 -8.76 -35.85
CA LEU A 26 -0.75 -8.05 -35.07
C LEU A 26 -0.50 -6.53 -35.05
N GLY A 27 0.75 -6.08 -35.02
CA GLY A 27 1.07 -4.66 -34.92
C GLY A 27 0.30 -3.98 -33.77
N LYS A 28 -0.51 -2.97 -34.07
CA LYS A 28 -1.37 -2.29 -33.10
C LYS A 28 -2.57 -3.13 -32.61
N ARG A 29 -2.91 -4.22 -33.28
CA ARG A 29 -3.96 -5.17 -32.85
C ARG A 29 -3.50 -6.04 -31.66
N ALA A 30 -2.23 -6.05 -31.31
CA ALA A 30 -1.71 -6.68 -30.10
C ALA A 30 -2.51 -6.26 -28.85
N ALA A 31 -2.84 -4.97 -28.73
CA ALA A 31 -3.68 -4.46 -27.65
C ALA A 31 -5.07 -5.08 -27.59
N THR A 32 -5.68 -5.38 -28.75
CA THR A 32 -7.01 -6.00 -28.79
C THR A 32 -6.97 -7.42 -28.23
N VAL A 33 -5.95 -8.21 -28.58
CA VAL A 33 -5.76 -9.57 -28.03
C VAL A 33 -5.63 -9.51 -26.51
N SER A 34 -4.76 -8.64 -26.01
CA SER A 34 -4.50 -8.46 -24.59
C SER A 34 -5.77 -8.03 -23.82
N VAL A 35 -6.47 -6.98 -24.30
CA VAL A 35 -7.68 -6.48 -23.66
C VAL A 35 -8.83 -7.49 -23.67
N THR A 36 -9.03 -8.23 -24.79
CA THR A 36 -10.08 -9.27 -24.83
C THR A 36 -9.79 -10.41 -23.87
N SER A 37 -8.53 -10.84 -23.77
CA SER A 37 -8.09 -11.81 -22.78
C SER A 37 -8.36 -11.34 -21.36
N LEU A 38 -8.04 -10.08 -21.05
CA LEU A 38 -8.28 -9.48 -19.72
C LEU A 38 -9.77 -9.33 -19.39
N TRP A 39 -10.62 -9.00 -20.37
CA TRP A 39 -12.07 -9.01 -20.18
C TRP A 39 -12.57 -10.40 -19.77
N LEU A 40 -12.12 -11.44 -20.48
CA LEU A 40 -12.48 -12.81 -20.15
C LEU A 40 -11.94 -13.20 -18.76
N THR A 41 -10.70 -12.85 -18.45
CA THR A 41 -10.09 -13.08 -17.13
C THR A 41 -10.89 -12.42 -16.02
N PHE A 42 -11.31 -11.16 -16.21
CA PHE A 42 -12.13 -10.43 -15.22
C PHE A 42 -13.48 -11.09 -14.99
N ILE A 43 -14.18 -11.49 -16.05
CA ILE A 43 -15.47 -12.19 -15.94
C ILE A 43 -15.31 -13.52 -15.18
N LEU A 44 -14.29 -14.31 -15.54
CA LEU A 44 -14.00 -15.57 -14.86
C LEU A 44 -13.61 -15.36 -13.40
N ALA A 45 -12.82 -14.32 -13.08
CA ALA A 45 -12.49 -13.97 -11.69
C ALA A 45 -13.73 -13.54 -10.89
N ALA A 46 -14.67 -12.83 -11.51
CA ALA A 46 -15.95 -12.49 -10.88
C ALA A 46 -16.81 -13.73 -10.60
N ILE A 47 -16.86 -14.67 -11.54
CA ILE A 47 -17.56 -15.94 -11.36
C ILE A 47 -16.92 -16.77 -10.25
N THR A 48 -15.58 -16.85 -10.20
CA THR A 48 -14.88 -17.59 -9.15
C THR A 48 -15.11 -16.99 -7.77
N LEU A 49 -15.12 -15.66 -7.64
CA LEU A 49 -15.45 -14.99 -6.38
C LEU A 49 -16.91 -15.26 -5.96
N TRP A 50 -17.84 -15.18 -6.91
CA TRP A 50 -19.25 -15.49 -6.61
C TRP A 50 -19.47 -16.94 -6.13
N LEU A 51 -18.74 -17.89 -6.74
CA LEU A 51 -18.76 -19.29 -6.29
C LEU A 51 -18.12 -19.45 -4.89
N ALA A 52 -17.04 -18.72 -4.61
CA ALA A 52 -16.39 -18.72 -3.28
C ALA A 52 -17.27 -18.11 -2.18
N LEU A 53 -18.14 -17.15 -2.51
CA LEU A 53 -19.14 -16.60 -1.60
C LEU A 53 -20.25 -17.61 -1.26
N SER A 54 -20.53 -18.53 -2.19
CA SER A 54 -21.56 -19.57 -2.00
C SER A 54 -21.02 -20.80 -1.26
N ASP A 55 -19.73 -21.10 -1.41
CA ASP A 55 -19.03 -22.22 -0.76
C ASP A 55 -17.65 -21.73 -0.29
N SER A 56 -17.55 -21.39 0.98
CA SER A 56 -16.33 -20.85 1.61
C SER A 56 -15.29 -21.92 1.94
N THR A 57 -15.44 -23.15 1.45
CA THR A 57 -14.48 -24.22 1.71
C THR A 57 -13.16 -23.96 0.99
N LEU A 58 -12.05 -24.07 1.74
CA LEU A 58 -10.71 -24.03 1.18
C LEU A 58 -10.55 -25.15 0.14
N GLN A 59 -10.20 -24.80 -1.10
CA GLN A 59 -9.88 -25.78 -2.12
C GLN A 59 -8.43 -25.62 -2.53
N GLU A 60 -7.68 -26.71 -2.47
CA GLU A 60 -6.30 -26.78 -2.94
C GLU A 60 -6.18 -27.89 -3.99
N PHE A 61 -5.40 -27.63 -5.01
CA PHE A 61 -5.00 -28.65 -5.97
C PHE A 61 -3.53 -28.44 -6.35
N SER A 62 -2.84 -29.55 -6.51
CA SER A 62 -1.43 -29.57 -6.87
C SER A 62 -1.26 -29.85 -8.37
N LEU A 63 -0.40 -29.06 -9.02
CA LEU A 63 0.02 -29.31 -10.41
C LEU A 63 1.16 -30.34 -10.47
N SER A 64 1.90 -30.52 -9.36
CA SER A 64 3.02 -31.45 -9.24
C SER A 64 3.09 -32.02 -7.82
N SER A 65 3.78 -33.14 -7.65
CA SER A 65 4.04 -33.72 -6.32
C SER A 65 4.93 -32.80 -5.50
N GLY A 66 4.35 -32.12 -4.49
CA GLY A 66 5.07 -31.35 -3.48
C GLY A 66 5.25 -29.86 -3.76
N TRP A 67 4.94 -29.37 -4.98
CA TRP A 67 4.97 -27.94 -5.31
C TRP A 67 3.99 -27.61 -6.45
N GLY A 68 3.81 -26.34 -6.77
CA GLY A 68 2.79 -25.91 -7.75
C GLY A 68 1.38 -26.05 -7.19
N ILE A 69 1.21 -25.83 -5.89
CA ILE A 69 -0.09 -25.87 -5.23
C ILE A 69 -0.81 -24.56 -5.48
N ILE A 70 -2.00 -24.65 -6.02
CA ILE A 70 -2.91 -23.52 -6.21
C ILE A 70 -3.96 -23.58 -5.11
N ARG A 71 -4.06 -22.50 -4.34
CA ARG A 71 -4.94 -22.36 -3.20
C ARG A 71 -6.08 -21.40 -3.50
N PHE A 72 -7.29 -21.88 -3.28
CA PHE A 72 -8.52 -21.11 -3.40
C PHE A 72 -9.11 -20.86 -2.03
N ASP A 73 -8.97 -19.65 -1.59
CA ASP A 73 -9.59 -19.10 -0.39
C ASP A 73 -10.22 -17.74 -0.72
N SER A 74 -10.94 -17.19 0.23
CA SER A 74 -11.57 -15.88 0.10
C SER A 74 -10.59 -14.78 -0.28
N LEU A 75 -9.37 -14.80 0.28
CA LEU A 75 -8.33 -13.82 -0.01
C LEU A 75 -7.83 -13.93 -1.46
N GLY A 76 -7.49 -15.13 -1.93
CA GLY A 76 -6.97 -15.36 -3.28
C GLY A 76 -7.98 -15.00 -4.37
N THR A 77 -9.24 -15.43 -4.22
CA THR A 77 -10.31 -15.14 -5.19
C THR A 77 -10.65 -13.66 -5.26
N LEU A 78 -10.73 -12.98 -4.11
CA LEU A 78 -10.93 -11.52 -4.05
C LEU A 78 -9.79 -10.77 -4.74
N MET A 79 -8.54 -11.16 -4.46
CA MET A 79 -7.38 -10.52 -5.05
C MET A 79 -7.29 -10.77 -6.57
N CYS A 80 -7.67 -11.94 -7.08
CA CYS A 80 -7.77 -12.18 -8.52
C CYS A 80 -8.76 -11.23 -9.21
N LEU A 81 -9.93 -10.99 -8.59
CA LEU A 81 -10.89 -10.02 -9.12
C LEU A 81 -10.31 -8.60 -9.14
N VAL A 82 -9.69 -8.16 -8.05
CA VAL A 82 -9.11 -6.82 -7.93
C VAL A 82 -7.97 -6.61 -8.94
N ILE A 83 -7.07 -7.59 -9.05
CA ILE A 83 -5.94 -7.54 -9.99
C ILE A 83 -6.45 -7.48 -11.43
N SER A 84 -7.42 -8.33 -11.81
CA SER A 84 -7.98 -8.32 -13.16
C SER A 84 -8.70 -7.02 -13.49
N ALA A 85 -9.45 -6.45 -12.55
CA ALA A 85 -10.14 -5.17 -12.72
C ALA A 85 -9.15 -4.00 -12.95
N ILE A 86 -8.15 -3.87 -12.09
CA ILE A 86 -7.13 -2.82 -12.19
C ILE A 86 -6.33 -3.00 -13.48
N SER A 87 -5.91 -4.22 -13.78
CA SER A 87 -5.14 -4.53 -14.99
C SER A 87 -5.95 -4.22 -16.25
N LEU A 88 -7.23 -4.59 -16.31
CA LEU A 88 -8.10 -4.29 -17.43
C LEU A 88 -8.22 -2.78 -17.69
N ILE A 89 -8.42 -1.98 -16.64
CA ILE A 89 -8.47 -0.51 -16.74
C ILE A 89 -7.15 0.04 -17.30
N VAL A 90 -6.02 -0.47 -16.80
CA VAL A 90 -4.68 -0.06 -17.25
C VAL A 90 -4.45 -0.45 -18.72
N HIS A 91 -4.86 -1.64 -19.14
CA HIS A 91 -4.74 -2.08 -20.53
C HIS A 91 -5.57 -1.21 -21.49
N ILE A 92 -6.83 -0.94 -21.14
CA ILE A 92 -7.70 -0.06 -21.94
C ILE A 92 -7.10 1.35 -22.07
N TYR A 93 -6.60 1.91 -20.96
CA TYR A 93 -5.94 3.21 -20.99
C TYR A 93 -4.68 3.21 -21.87
N SER A 94 -3.92 2.13 -21.83
CA SER A 94 -2.66 1.97 -22.55
C SER A 94 -2.84 1.93 -24.07
N ILE A 95 -4.00 1.54 -24.59
CA ILE A 95 -4.29 1.51 -26.04
C ILE A 95 -3.97 2.87 -26.68
N ARG A 96 -4.44 3.96 -26.05
CA ARG A 96 -4.24 5.32 -26.57
C ARG A 96 -2.92 5.93 -26.10
N TYR A 97 -2.54 5.64 -24.87
CA TYR A 97 -1.36 6.26 -24.26
C TYR A 97 -0.07 5.80 -24.92
N MET A 98 0.05 4.50 -25.26
CA MET A 98 1.27 3.89 -25.80
C MET A 98 1.33 3.87 -27.33
N VAL A 99 0.33 4.41 -28.04
CA VAL A 99 0.18 4.24 -29.50
C VAL A 99 1.35 4.78 -30.32
N GLU A 100 2.02 5.82 -29.80
CA GLU A 100 3.16 6.49 -30.44
C GLU A 100 4.51 6.03 -29.85
N GLU A 101 4.48 5.22 -28.78
CA GLU A 101 5.68 4.77 -28.11
C GLU A 101 6.29 3.55 -28.80
N PRO A 102 7.63 3.49 -28.94
CA PRO A 102 8.31 2.34 -29.51
C PRO A 102 8.13 1.10 -28.63
N GLY A 103 7.91 -0.06 -29.25
CA GLY A 103 7.74 -1.32 -28.52
C GLY A 103 6.32 -1.53 -28.00
N TYR A 104 5.32 -1.01 -28.69
CA TYR A 104 3.90 -1.16 -28.36
C TYR A 104 3.49 -2.60 -28.03
N GLY A 105 3.79 -3.58 -28.91
CA GLY A 105 3.49 -4.99 -28.66
C GLY A 105 4.21 -5.55 -27.43
N ARG A 106 5.51 -5.24 -27.27
CA ARG A 106 6.31 -5.63 -26.10
C ARG A 106 5.68 -5.12 -24.79
N PHE A 107 5.13 -3.90 -24.80
CA PHE A 107 4.47 -3.34 -23.63
C PHE A 107 3.28 -4.19 -23.16
N PHE A 108 2.39 -4.58 -24.09
CA PHE A 108 1.23 -5.41 -23.75
C PHE A 108 1.63 -6.82 -23.32
N ILE A 109 2.66 -7.41 -23.94
CA ILE A 109 3.21 -8.71 -23.52
C ILE A 109 3.69 -8.64 -22.06
N LEU A 110 4.48 -7.62 -21.70
CA LEU A 110 4.97 -7.45 -20.34
C LEU A 110 3.84 -7.17 -19.35
N LEU A 111 2.81 -6.46 -19.76
CA LEU A 111 1.65 -6.15 -18.94
C LEU A 111 0.80 -7.37 -18.66
N ASP A 112 0.58 -8.22 -19.68
CA ASP A 112 -0.10 -9.52 -19.55
C ASP A 112 0.69 -10.47 -18.64
N LEU A 113 2.01 -10.62 -18.84
CA LEU A 113 2.88 -11.42 -17.98
C LEU A 113 2.84 -10.92 -16.52
N MET A 114 2.85 -9.61 -16.32
CA MET A 114 2.73 -9.01 -14.99
C MET A 114 1.41 -9.39 -14.33
N THR A 115 0.30 -9.31 -15.06
CA THR A 115 -1.02 -9.66 -14.55
C THR A 115 -1.10 -11.13 -14.16
N GLY A 116 -0.64 -12.03 -15.04
CA GLY A 116 -0.58 -13.46 -14.77
C GLY A 116 0.30 -13.80 -13.57
N SER A 117 1.46 -13.13 -13.44
CA SER A 117 2.38 -13.34 -12.30
C SER A 117 1.79 -12.84 -10.98
N LEU A 118 1.07 -11.72 -10.98
CA LEU A 118 0.35 -11.22 -9.81
C LEU A 118 -0.77 -12.17 -9.40
N MET A 119 -1.53 -12.71 -10.37
CA MET A 119 -2.57 -13.70 -10.09
C MET A 119 -1.98 -14.99 -9.52
N LEU A 120 -0.91 -15.51 -10.12
CA LEU A 120 -0.21 -16.69 -9.61
C LEU A 120 0.29 -16.47 -8.17
N MET A 121 0.83 -15.29 -7.88
CA MET A 121 1.31 -14.93 -6.54
C MET A 121 0.20 -14.98 -5.49
N VAL A 122 -0.99 -14.46 -5.81
CA VAL A 122 -2.08 -14.37 -4.82
C VAL A 122 -2.81 -15.69 -4.58
N VAL A 123 -2.69 -16.64 -5.50
CA VAL A 123 -3.27 -17.98 -5.34
C VAL A 123 -2.23 -19.05 -5.02
N ALA A 124 -0.96 -18.69 -4.80
CA ALA A 124 0.07 -19.64 -4.43
C ALA A 124 -0.27 -20.31 -3.10
N GLY A 125 -0.35 -21.64 -3.10
CA GLY A 125 -0.60 -22.49 -1.94
C GLY A 125 0.67 -23.12 -1.37
N ASP A 126 1.83 -22.87 -2.00
CA ASP A 126 3.13 -23.32 -1.54
C ASP A 126 4.20 -22.22 -1.61
N LEU A 127 5.24 -22.40 -0.79
CA LEU A 127 6.33 -21.43 -0.66
C LEU A 127 7.15 -21.26 -1.95
N ILE A 128 7.35 -22.33 -2.73
CA ILE A 128 8.14 -22.28 -3.98
C ILE A 128 7.42 -21.43 -5.01
N THR A 129 6.15 -21.72 -5.26
CA THR A 129 5.32 -20.98 -6.21
C THR A 129 5.21 -19.52 -5.80
N LEU A 130 5.02 -19.25 -4.50
CA LEU A 130 4.94 -17.88 -3.96
C LEU A 130 6.24 -17.11 -4.21
N VAL A 131 7.41 -17.69 -3.86
CA VAL A 131 8.72 -17.04 -4.03
C VAL A 131 9.02 -16.78 -5.51
N ILE A 132 8.74 -17.76 -6.38
CA ILE A 132 8.95 -17.61 -7.85
C ILE A 132 8.07 -16.48 -8.39
N ALA A 133 6.77 -16.49 -8.10
CA ALA A 133 5.84 -15.45 -8.58
C ALA A 133 6.19 -14.08 -8.02
N TRP A 134 6.54 -13.99 -6.74
CA TRP A 134 7.01 -12.78 -6.07
C TRP A 134 8.25 -12.18 -6.76
N HIS A 135 9.23 -13.01 -7.05
CA HIS A 135 10.45 -12.59 -7.74
C HIS A 135 10.18 -12.16 -9.19
N LEU A 136 9.33 -12.90 -9.91
CA LEU A 136 8.96 -12.62 -11.29
C LEU A 136 8.27 -11.26 -11.43
N VAL A 137 7.36 -10.91 -10.52
CA VAL A 137 6.73 -9.59 -10.45
C VAL A 137 7.80 -8.47 -10.37
N GLY A 138 8.85 -8.66 -9.58
CA GLY A 138 9.96 -7.70 -9.50
C GLY A 138 10.75 -7.55 -10.80
N ILE A 139 11.01 -8.66 -11.51
CA ILE A 139 11.70 -8.66 -12.81
C ILE A 139 10.83 -7.97 -13.87
N LEU A 140 9.56 -8.31 -13.94
CA LEU A 140 8.64 -7.73 -14.92
C LEU A 140 8.46 -6.21 -14.68
N LEU A 141 8.41 -5.78 -13.43
CA LEU A 141 8.36 -4.36 -13.10
C LEU A 141 9.62 -3.61 -13.59
N TYR A 142 10.79 -4.22 -13.45
CA TYR A 142 12.03 -3.65 -14.00
C TYR A 142 11.92 -3.38 -15.50
N PHE A 143 11.43 -4.36 -16.28
CA PHE A 143 11.26 -4.21 -17.73
C PHE A 143 10.15 -3.20 -18.10
N LEU A 144 9.09 -3.13 -17.32
CA LEU A 144 7.99 -2.17 -17.54
C LEU A 144 8.42 -0.73 -17.24
N LEU A 145 9.15 -0.50 -16.13
CA LEU A 145 9.68 0.83 -15.78
C LEU A 145 10.77 1.29 -16.76
N GLY A 146 11.63 0.37 -17.19
CA GLY A 146 12.67 0.58 -18.19
C GLY A 146 12.20 0.41 -19.63
N HIS A 147 10.89 0.54 -19.91
CA HIS A 147 10.33 0.34 -21.25
C HIS A 147 10.97 1.22 -22.32
N ASP A 148 11.19 2.50 -22.03
CA ASP A 148 11.97 3.38 -22.88
C ASP A 148 13.48 3.17 -22.63
N THR A 149 14.07 2.32 -23.46
CA THR A 149 15.51 1.97 -23.39
C THR A 149 16.45 3.14 -23.74
N ARG A 150 15.94 4.23 -24.31
CA ARG A 150 16.71 5.44 -24.63
C ARG A 150 16.80 6.41 -23.45
N SER A 151 15.90 6.30 -22.49
CA SER A 151 15.84 7.15 -21.30
C SER A 151 16.76 6.62 -20.20
N ARG A 152 17.95 7.22 -20.06
CA ARG A 152 18.88 6.91 -18.95
C ARG A 152 18.24 7.01 -17.55
N PRO A 153 17.41 8.04 -17.25
CA PRO A 153 16.71 8.11 -15.96
C PRO A 153 15.76 6.94 -15.73
N ALA A 154 14.95 6.56 -16.74
CA ALA A 154 14.00 5.45 -16.61
C ALA A 154 14.72 4.13 -16.28
N TYR A 155 15.79 3.83 -17.02
CA TYR A 155 16.61 2.64 -16.78
C TYR A 155 17.28 2.65 -15.39
N ARG A 156 17.86 3.78 -14.98
CA ARG A 156 18.53 3.92 -13.67
C ARG A 156 17.54 3.67 -12.53
N TYR A 157 16.34 4.24 -12.59
CA TYR A 157 15.34 4.06 -11.54
C TYR A 157 14.68 2.70 -11.58
N ALA A 158 14.50 2.10 -12.76
CA ALA A 158 14.08 0.71 -12.87
C ALA A 158 15.06 -0.25 -12.18
N PHE A 159 16.37 -0.06 -12.43
CA PHE A 159 17.43 -0.83 -11.80
C PHE A 159 17.48 -0.64 -10.28
N TRP A 160 17.29 0.61 -9.82
CA TRP A 160 17.21 0.91 -8.40
C TRP A 160 16.03 0.19 -7.71
N THR A 161 14.87 0.19 -8.35
CA THR A 161 13.69 -0.57 -7.90
C THR A 161 13.98 -2.06 -7.82
N TRP A 162 14.63 -2.60 -8.85
CA TRP A 162 14.98 -4.01 -8.91
C TRP A 162 15.95 -4.41 -7.77
N ILE A 163 16.98 -3.62 -7.48
CA ILE A 163 17.90 -3.87 -6.37
C ILE A 163 17.16 -3.82 -5.02
N THR A 164 16.32 -2.80 -4.81
CA THR A 164 15.58 -2.67 -3.54
C THR A 164 14.70 -3.89 -3.30
N TYR A 165 14.09 -4.44 -4.35
CA TYR A 165 13.30 -5.65 -4.22
C TYR A 165 14.11 -6.88 -3.82
N ARG A 166 15.41 -6.96 -4.21
CA ARG A 166 16.30 -8.04 -3.75
C ARG A 166 16.48 -8.05 -2.24
N PHE A 167 16.50 -6.88 -1.60
CA PHE A 167 16.53 -6.82 -0.13
C PHE A 167 15.28 -7.40 0.53
N GLY A 168 14.14 -7.38 -0.14
CA GLY A 168 12.93 -8.05 0.33
C GLY A 168 12.83 -9.51 -0.06
N ASP A 169 13.32 -9.88 -1.24
CA ASP A 169 13.25 -11.27 -1.73
C ASP A 169 14.13 -12.22 -0.92
N LEU A 170 15.33 -11.80 -0.52
CA LEU A 170 16.25 -12.61 0.28
C LEU A 170 15.66 -13.03 1.64
N PRO A 171 15.08 -12.14 2.45
CA PRO A 171 14.37 -12.54 3.66
C PRO A 171 13.23 -13.53 3.40
N LEU A 172 12.46 -13.37 2.32
CA LEU A 172 11.37 -14.28 1.98
C LEU A 172 11.89 -15.69 1.64
N VAL A 173 12.97 -15.77 0.86
CA VAL A 173 13.64 -17.05 0.56
C VAL A 173 14.16 -17.70 1.84
N LEU A 174 14.80 -16.94 2.73
CA LEU A 174 15.30 -17.45 4.00
C LEU A 174 14.14 -17.95 4.89
N ALA A 175 13.03 -17.23 4.96
CA ALA A 175 11.84 -17.69 5.67
C ALA A 175 11.31 -19.01 5.11
N ALA A 176 11.26 -19.15 3.78
CA ALA A 176 10.82 -20.38 3.12
C ALA A 176 11.74 -21.57 3.42
N VAL A 177 13.07 -21.35 3.42
CA VAL A 177 14.06 -22.39 3.76
C VAL A 177 13.94 -22.82 5.23
N LEU A 178 13.80 -21.86 6.15
CA LEU A 178 13.63 -22.16 7.57
C LEU A 178 12.35 -22.96 7.85
N LEU A 179 11.24 -22.60 7.21
CA LEU A 179 9.98 -23.32 7.32
C LEU A 179 10.08 -24.74 6.77
N PHE A 180 10.74 -24.90 5.62
CA PHE A 180 10.96 -26.22 5.04
C PHE A 180 11.86 -27.10 5.93
N GLN A 181 12.96 -26.55 6.45
CA GLN A 181 13.84 -27.27 7.36
C GLN A 181 13.14 -27.76 8.64
N ALA A 182 12.22 -26.95 9.17
CA ALA A 182 11.50 -27.28 10.39
C ALA A 182 10.34 -28.27 10.17
N TYR A 183 9.64 -28.12 9.03
CA TYR A 183 8.37 -28.82 8.80
C TYR A 183 8.39 -29.82 7.63
N ASP A 184 9.51 -29.97 6.93
CA ASP A 184 9.67 -30.87 5.77
C ASP A 184 8.47 -30.82 4.80
N SER A 185 8.00 -29.59 4.51
CA SER A 185 6.88 -29.33 3.61
C SER A 185 6.98 -27.94 2.99
N TRP A 186 6.62 -27.85 1.71
CA TRP A 186 6.44 -26.56 1.01
C TRP A 186 5.00 -26.04 1.08
N SER A 187 4.02 -26.91 1.38
CA SER A 187 2.61 -26.55 1.44
C SER A 187 2.30 -25.60 2.59
N LEU A 188 1.68 -24.46 2.30
CA LEU A 188 1.28 -23.47 3.30
C LEU A 188 0.28 -24.04 4.29
N SER A 189 -0.68 -24.86 3.84
CA SER A 189 -1.69 -25.45 4.71
C SER A 189 -1.06 -26.36 5.76
N VAL A 190 -0.16 -27.27 5.33
CA VAL A 190 0.56 -28.18 6.23
C VAL A 190 1.44 -27.40 7.21
N ILE A 191 2.13 -26.36 6.75
CA ILE A 191 2.98 -25.51 7.60
C ILE A 191 2.14 -24.81 8.66
N PHE A 192 1.01 -24.21 8.28
CA PHE A 192 0.14 -23.48 9.21
C PHE A 192 -0.50 -24.41 10.27
N GLU A 193 -0.90 -25.61 9.87
CA GLU A 193 -1.37 -26.63 10.82
C GLU A 193 -0.29 -27.01 11.84
N ARG A 194 0.95 -27.22 11.39
CA ARG A 194 2.07 -27.58 12.27
C ARG A 194 2.49 -26.44 13.19
N ILE A 195 2.46 -25.18 12.71
CA ILE A 195 2.70 -24.00 13.56
C ILE A 195 1.62 -23.92 14.66
N ALA A 196 0.35 -24.12 14.31
CA ALA A 196 -0.73 -24.08 15.28
C ALA A 196 -0.64 -25.24 16.32
N ALA A 197 -0.10 -26.40 15.92
CA ALA A 197 0.08 -27.54 16.81
C ALA A 197 1.28 -27.36 17.76
N ASP A 198 2.39 -26.79 17.29
CA ASP A 198 3.61 -26.55 18.09
C ASP A 198 4.27 -25.21 17.69
N PRO A 199 3.87 -24.10 18.33
CA PRO A 199 4.44 -22.79 18.07
C PRO A 199 5.82 -22.56 18.70
N GLN A 200 6.31 -23.47 19.57
CA GLN A 200 7.55 -23.32 20.34
C GLN A 200 8.81 -23.86 19.62
N VAL A 201 8.69 -24.22 18.35
CA VAL A 201 9.84 -24.73 17.56
C VAL A 201 10.95 -23.67 17.51
N LEU A 202 12.17 -24.09 17.77
CA LEU A 202 13.36 -23.24 17.71
C LEU A 202 14.11 -23.42 16.38
N THR A 203 14.71 -22.34 15.91
CA THR A 203 15.68 -22.39 14.80
C THR A 203 16.99 -23.08 15.24
N VAL A 204 17.84 -23.42 14.28
CA VAL A 204 19.18 -23.97 14.54
C VAL A 204 20.02 -23.04 15.43
N PHE A 205 19.74 -21.75 15.48
CA PHE A 205 20.42 -20.76 16.32
C PHE A 205 19.74 -20.53 17.68
N GLY A 206 18.70 -21.30 18.02
CA GLY A 206 17.98 -21.19 19.29
C GLY A 206 16.99 -20.05 19.40
N PHE A 207 16.69 -19.34 18.32
CA PHE A 207 15.61 -18.34 18.27
C PHE A 207 14.26 -19.00 18.00
N SER A 208 13.15 -18.38 18.42
CA SER A 208 11.81 -18.82 18.02
C SER A 208 11.69 -18.84 16.50
N LEU A 209 11.31 -19.98 15.94
CA LEU A 209 11.14 -20.15 14.49
C LEU A 209 10.05 -19.20 13.98
N VAL A 210 8.90 -19.19 14.65
CA VAL A 210 7.70 -18.44 14.21
C VAL A 210 7.97 -16.93 14.24
N GLU A 211 8.61 -16.41 15.30
CA GLU A 211 9.03 -15.00 15.37
C GLU A 211 10.07 -14.65 14.29
N THR A 212 11.08 -15.51 14.09
CA THR A 212 12.10 -15.28 13.06
C THR A 212 11.47 -15.22 11.67
N VAL A 213 10.63 -16.19 11.34
CA VAL A 213 9.91 -16.24 10.05
C VAL A 213 8.96 -15.05 9.90
N GLY A 214 8.18 -14.72 10.92
CA GLY A 214 7.31 -13.56 10.92
C GLY A 214 8.06 -12.25 10.64
N ALA A 215 9.22 -12.05 11.27
CA ALA A 215 10.08 -10.89 11.06
C ALA A 215 10.66 -10.84 9.63
N LEU A 216 11.11 -11.99 9.08
CA LEU A 216 11.62 -12.08 7.71
C LEU A 216 10.54 -11.78 6.67
N ILE A 217 9.31 -12.28 6.86
CA ILE A 217 8.15 -12.00 6.00
C ILE A 217 7.78 -10.52 6.08
N ALA A 218 7.78 -9.93 7.30
CA ALA A 218 7.53 -8.50 7.47
C ALA A 218 8.58 -7.66 6.74
N LEU A 219 9.87 -8.02 6.80
CA LEU A 219 10.93 -7.31 6.09
C LEU A 219 10.76 -7.40 4.56
N ALA A 220 10.35 -8.56 4.03
CA ALA A 220 9.98 -8.72 2.62
C ALA A 220 8.81 -7.81 2.23
N ALA A 221 7.78 -7.74 3.07
CA ALA A 221 6.64 -6.86 2.88
C ALA A 221 7.03 -5.37 2.91
N PHE A 222 7.94 -4.97 3.81
CA PHE A 222 8.43 -3.60 3.93
C PHE A 222 9.16 -3.13 2.67
N ALA A 223 10.01 -3.96 2.09
CA ALA A 223 10.71 -3.64 0.85
C ALA A 223 9.73 -3.43 -0.31
N ARG A 224 8.72 -4.29 -0.44
CA ARG A 224 7.73 -4.25 -1.52
C ARG A 224 6.74 -3.08 -1.34
N SER A 225 6.34 -2.79 -0.11
CA SER A 225 5.40 -1.71 0.24
C SER A 225 6.10 -0.40 0.63
N ALA A 226 7.34 -0.20 0.19
CA ALA A 226 8.09 1.05 0.32
C ALA A 226 8.06 1.65 1.73
N GLN A 227 8.30 0.83 2.77
CA GLN A 227 8.40 1.33 4.13
C GLN A 227 9.66 2.18 4.32
N PHE A 228 9.65 3.07 5.31
CA PHE A 228 10.76 3.99 5.56
C PHE A 228 12.10 3.24 5.61
N PHE A 229 13.13 3.85 5.10
CA PHE A 229 14.43 3.32 4.66
C PHE A 229 14.38 2.51 3.35
N LEU A 230 13.36 1.70 3.08
CA LEU A 230 13.23 0.92 1.84
C LEU A 230 12.32 1.60 0.80
N HIS A 231 11.96 2.87 1.00
CA HIS A 231 10.98 3.62 0.20
C HIS A 231 11.54 4.29 -1.05
N THR A 232 12.86 4.48 -1.12
CA THR A 232 13.51 5.38 -2.10
C THR A 232 13.26 5.01 -3.56
N TRP A 233 12.90 3.75 -3.84
CA TRP A 233 12.54 3.32 -5.19
C TRP A 233 11.21 3.92 -5.67
N LEU A 234 10.23 4.08 -4.77
CA LEU A 234 8.85 4.40 -5.14
C LEU A 234 8.67 5.81 -5.74
N PRO A 235 9.15 6.91 -5.14
CA PRO A 235 8.95 8.26 -5.67
C PRO A 235 9.71 8.53 -6.97
N TYR A 236 10.70 7.72 -7.30
CA TYR A 236 11.56 7.92 -8.47
C TYR A 236 11.16 7.09 -9.70
N THR A 237 10.17 6.21 -9.58
CA THR A 237 9.62 5.44 -10.70
C THR A 237 8.82 6.27 -11.71
N MET A 238 8.72 7.56 -11.50
CA MET A 238 7.97 8.53 -12.32
C MET A 238 8.43 8.62 -13.77
N SER A 239 9.67 8.21 -14.06
CA SER A 239 10.24 8.22 -15.40
C SER A 239 9.65 7.14 -16.31
N GLY A 240 9.00 6.15 -15.76
CA GLY A 240 8.29 5.11 -16.50
C GLY A 240 6.96 5.61 -17.11
N PRO A 241 6.36 4.81 -18.02
CA PRO A 241 5.06 5.12 -18.59
C PRO A 241 3.97 5.27 -17.52
N THR A 242 3.06 6.23 -17.69
CA THR A 242 1.96 6.49 -16.74
C THR A 242 1.10 5.25 -16.44
N PRO A 243 0.75 4.38 -17.41
CA PRO A 243 0.03 3.13 -17.12
C PRO A 243 0.78 2.21 -16.16
N VAL A 244 2.13 2.13 -16.28
CA VAL A 244 2.96 1.34 -15.36
C VAL A 244 2.92 1.93 -13.95
N SER A 245 3.02 3.26 -13.84
CA SER A 245 2.86 3.93 -12.54
C SER A 245 1.50 3.65 -11.92
N ALA A 246 0.42 3.69 -12.71
CA ALA A 246 -0.92 3.37 -12.24
C ALA A 246 -1.01 1.92 -11.71
N LEU A 247 -0.53 0.93 -12.50
CA LEU A 247 -0.53 -0.47 -12.08
C LEU A 247 0.33 -0.70 -10.84
N MET A 248 1.49 -0.05 -10.77
CA MET A 248 2.41 -0.18 -9.65
C MET A 248 1.80 0.35 -8.35
N HIS A 249 1.24 1.56 -8.39
CA HIS A 249 0.64 2.18 -7.20
C HIS A 249 -0.73 1.61 -6.83
N ALA A 250 -1.46 1.02 -7.79
CA ALA A 250 -2.74 0.39 -7.54
C ALA A 250 -2.64 -1.08 -7.12
N GLY A 251 -1.58 -1.79 -7.54
CA GLY A 251 -1.46 -3.24 -7.34
C GLY A 251 -0.16 -3.65 -6.68
N ILE A 252 0.98 -3.41 -7.33
CA ILE A 252 2.26 -4.05 -6.96
C ILE A 252 2.78 -3.61 -5.60
N VAL A 253 2.65 -2.32 -5.25
CA VAL A 253 3.10 -1.78 -3.96
C VAL A 253 2.26 -2.32 -2.79
N ASN A 254 1.05 -2.77 -3.04
CA ASN A 254 0.14 -3.32 -2.05
C ASN A 254 0.49 -4.77 -1.67
N ALA A 255 1.39 -5.44 -2.42
CA ALA A 255 1.73 -6.84 -2.22
C ALA A 255 2.30 -7.16 -0.82
N GLY A 256 2.90 -6.18 -0.13
CA GLY A 256 3.38 -6.37 1.23
C GLY A 256 2.24 -6.62 2.23
N GLY A 257 1.16 -5.84 2.17
CA GLY A 257 -0.03 -6.06 3.00
C GLY A 257 -0.72 -7.39 2.67
N PHE A 258 -0.77 -7.76 1.40
CA PHE A 258 -1.22 -9.09 0.98
C PHE A 258 -0.34 -10.20 1.59
N LEU A 259 0.98 -10.08 1.52
CA LEU A 259 1.91 -11.09 2.04
C LEU A 259 1.72 -11.30 3.55
N ILE A 260 1.64 -10.23 4.33
CA ILE A 260 1.37 -10.32 5.78
C ILE A 260 0.03 -11.03 6.03
N ASN A 261 -1.03 -10.68 5.30
CA ASN A 261 -2.34 -11.33 5.40
C ASN A 261 -2.29 -12.82 5.01
N ARG A 262 -1.53 -13.19 3.97
CA ARG A 262 -1.36 -14.60 3.56
C ARG A 262 -0.72 -15.45 4.66
N PHE A 263 0.17 -14.84 5.45
CA PHE A 263 0.82 -15.47 6.59
C PHE A 263 0.17 -15.14 7.94
N ALA A 264 -1.09 -14.72 7.96
CA ALA A 264 -1.83 -14.42 9.19
C ALA A 264 -1.70 -15.50 10.28
N PRO A 265 -1.73 -16.83 9.98
CA PRO A 265 -1.53 -17.87 10.99
C PRO A 265 -0.18 -17.81 11.72
N VAL A 266 0.88 -17.32 11.06
CA VAL A 266 2.19 -17.09 11.70
C VAL A 266 2.11 -15.95 12.70
N TYR A 267 1.37 -14.89 12.36
CA TYR A 267 1.29 -13.66 13.18
C TYR A 267 0.41 -13.80 14.42
N VAL A 268 -0.46 -14.80 14.49
CA VAL A 268 -1.20 -15.13 15.72
C VAL A 268 -0.25 -15.44 16.88
N GLU A 269 0.91 -16.02 16.59
CA GLU A 269 1.87 -16.48 17.59
C GLU A 269 3.06 -15.50 17.78
N THR A 270 3.03 -14.30 17.12
CA THR A 270 4.19 -13.39 17.07
C THR A 270 3.84 -11.95 17.46
N GLY A 271 3.41 -11.74 18.70
CA GLY A 271 3.04 -10.40 19.20
C GLY A 271 4.17 -9.37 19.09
N GLY A 272 5.42 -9.74 19.41
CA GLY A 272 6.57 -8.85 19.30
C GLY A 272 6.83 -8.37 17.87
N VAL A 273 6.62 -9.23 16.88
CA VAL A 273 6.76 -8.87 15.46
C VAL A 273 5.62 -7.94 15.02
N LEU A 274 4.39 -8.15 15.49
CA LEU A 274 3.26 -7.26 15.20
C LEU A 274 3.51 -5.85 15.73
N HIS A 275 4.09 -5.70 16.92
CA HIS A 275 4.47 -4.39 17.46
C HIS A 275 5.55 -3.71 16.60
N TRP A 276 6.53 -4.46 16.09
CA TRP A 276 7.50 -3.93 15.13
C TRP A 276 6.85 -3.46 13.83
N ILE A 277 5.93 -4.25 13.28
CA ILE A 277 5.13 -3.91 12.09
C ILE A 277 4.33 -2.62 12.35
N LEU A 278 3.71 -2.48 13.53
CA LEU A 278 3.00 -1.28 13.94
C LEU A 278 3.91 -0.04 13.91
N VAL A 279 5.07 -0.11 14.55
CA VAL A 279 5.99 1.03 14.65
C VAL A 279 6.53 1.43 13.28
N VAL A 280 6.97 0.48 12.46
CA VAL A 280 7.47 0.76 11.11
C VAL A 280 6.38 1.36 10.23
N GLY A 281 5.17 0.80 10.29
CA GLY A 281 4.01 1.31 9.56
C GLY A 281 3.65 2.74 9.98
N LEU A 282 3.57 3.02 11.28
CA LEU A 282 3.27 4.34 11.83
C LEU A 282 4.31 5.39 11.41
N VAL A 283 5.60 5.09 11.58
CA VAL A 283 6.69 5.98 11.16
C VAL A 283 6.60 6.27 9.66
N THR A 284 6.36 5.24 8.85
CA THR A 284 6.23 5.38 7.40
C THR A 284 5.01 6.23 7.01
N ALA A 285 3.86 6.04 7.67
CA ALA A 285 2.65 6.79 7.42
C ALA A 285 2.85 8.29 7.68
N VAL A 286 3.48 8.63 8.81
CA VAL A 286 3.78 10.02 9.19
C VAL A 286 4.79 10.63 8.23
N LEU A 287 5.93 9.97 8.01
CA LEU A 287 6.99 10.51 7.15
C LEU A 287 6.56 10.62 5.69
N GLY A 288 5.85 9.64 5.13
CA GLY A 288 5.31 9.70 3.77
C GLY A 288 4.37 10.89 3.58
N SER A 289 3.50 11.14 4.56
CA SER A 289 2.59 12.29 4.55
C SER A 289 3.32 13.64 4.64
N LEU A 290 4.38 13.73 5.45
CA LEU A 290 5.20 14.94 5.56
C LEU A 290 6.02 15.19 4.28
N LEU A 291 6.65 14.15 3.74
CA LEU A 291 7.44 14.24 2.51
C LEU A 291 6.60 14.65 1.31
N MET A 292 5.36 14.17 1.22
CA MET A 292 4.40 14.58 0.17
C MET A 292 4.22 16.10 0.13
N LEU A 293 4.15 16.75 1.29
CA LEU A 293 3.92 18.20 1.38
C LEU A 293 5.10 19.06 0.93
N THR A 294 6.29 18.47 0.81
CA THR A 294 7.52 19.18 0.40
C THR A 294 7.85 19.03 -1.08
N GLN A 295 7.05 18.24 -1.83
CA GLN A 295 7.33 17.97 -3.24
C GLN A 295 6.67 19.00 -4.16
N ASN A 296 7.42 19.42 -5.17
CA ASN A 296 6.95 20.33 -6.23
C ASN A 296 6.47 19.59 -7.49
N ASP A 297 6.80 18.31 -7.63
CA ASP A 297 6.34 17.45 -8.72
C ASP A 297 5.10 16.65 -8.29
N ILE A 298 4.02 16.73 -9.10
CA ILE A 298 2.73 16.09 -8.81
C ILE A 298 2.87 14.57 -8.70
N LYS A 299 3.61 13.94 -9.62
CA LYS A 299 3.78 12.50 -9.60
C LYS A 299 4.61 12.08 -8.39
N LYS A 300 5.67 12.83 -8.05
CA LYS A 300 6.50 12.57 -6.89
C LYS A 300 5.71 12.74 -5.58
N ALA A 301 4.89 13.78 -5.48
CA ALA A 301 3.95 13.96 -4.37
C ALA A 301 2.96 12.79 -4.24
N LEU A 302 2.41 12.30 -5.36
CA LEU A 302 1.56 11.10 -5.38
C LEU A 302 2.32 9.84 -4.92
N GLY A 303 3.60 9.71 -5.26
CA GLY A 303 4.47 8.63 -4.79
C GLY A 303 4.63 8.63 -3.27
N TYR A 304 4.97 9.78 -2.65
CA TYR A 304 5.05 9.91 -1.20
C TYR A 304 3.70 9.73 -0.51
N SER A 305 2.62 10.21 -1.14
CA SER A 305 1.26 9.91 -0.66
C SER A 305 0.97 8.42 -0.64
N THR A 306 1.45 7.67 -1.63
CA THR A 306 1.33 6.20 -1.65
C THR A 306 2.18 5.58 -0.55
N MET A 307 3.43 6.03 -0.34
CA MET A 307 4.27 5.60 0.78
C MET A 307 3.55 5.76 2.13
N GLY A 308 2.93 6.93 2.37
CA GLY A 308 2.16 7.18 3.59
C GLY A 308 0.99 6.21 3.77
N GLN A 309 0.25 5.93 2.69
CA GLN A 309 -0.88 4.98 2.72
C GLN A 309 -0.40 3.52 2.91
N MET A 310 0.73 3.14 2.32
CA MET A 310 1.33 1.83 2.57
C MET A 310 1.80 1.70 4.03
N GLY A 311 2.34 2.78 4.61
CA GLY A 311 2.64 2.83 6.04
C GLY A 311 1.40 2.59 6.90
N PHE A 312 0.28 3.24 6.54
CA PHE A 312 -0.98 3.05 7.24
C PHE A 312 -1.51 1.61 7.11
N MET A 313 -1.47 1.03 5.91
CA MET A 313 -1.85 -0.37 5.68
C MET A 313 -0.99 -1.37 6.49
N ILE A 314 0.32 -1.16 6.55
CA ILE A 314 1.23 -1.99 7.36
C ILE A 314 0.94 -1.80 8.85
N MET A 315 0.64 -0.58 9.29
CA MET A 315 0.21 -0.29 10.67
C MET A 315 -1.11 -1.02 11.02
N GLU A 316 -2.07 -1.07 10.10
CA GLU A 316 -3.32 -1.84 10.28
C GLU A 316 -3.02 -3.32 10.55
N CYS A 317 -2.09 -3.93 9.82
CA CYS A 317 -1.61 -5.28 10.12
C CYS A 317 -0.99 -5.35 11.51
N GLY A 318 -0.16 -4.37 11.90
CA GLY A 318 0.53 -4.32 13.19
C GLY A 318 -0.41 -4.21 14.40
N VAL A 319 -1.61 -3.67 14.24
CA VAL A 319 -2.65 -3.63 15.29
C VAL A 319 -3.62 -4.82 15.25
N GLY A 320 -3.36 -5.81 14.40
CA GLY A 320 -4.21 -7.00 14.24
C GLY A 320 -5.42 -6.84 13.31
N ALA A 321 -5.59 -5.69 12.67
CA ALA A 321 -6.71 -5.38 11.77
C ALA A 321 -6.42 -5.85 10.33
N PHE A 322 -6.19 -7.14 10.15
CA PHE A 322 -5.72 -7.73 8.90
C PHE A 322 -6.72 -7.60 7.75
N SER A 323 -7.98 -7.87 7.99
CA SER A 323 -9.06 -7.71 6.98
C SER A 323 -9.21 -6.26 6.54
N LEU A 324 -9.03 -5.32 7.46
CA LEU A 324 -9.06 -3.89 7.18
C LEU A 324 -7.91 -3.48 6.27
N ALA A 325 -6.72 -4.04 6.46
CA ALA A 325 -5.58 -3.81 5.57
C ALA A 325 -5.87 -4.28 4.14
N ILE A 326 -6.62 -5.36 3.93
CA ILE A 326 -7.06 -5.80 2.59
C ILE A 326 -8.11 -4.84 2.00
N TYR A 327 -9.08 -4.39 2.81
CA TYR A 327 -10.01 -3.34 2.34
C TYR A 327 -9.27 -2.07 1.93
N HIS A 328 -8.31 -1.61 2.76
CA HIS A 328 -7.47 -0.45 2.46
C HIS A 328 -6.69 -0.64 1.16
N LEU A 329 -6.09 -1.81 0.94
CA LEU A 329 -5.39 -2.19 -0.27
C LEU A 329 -6.27 -1.98 -1.51
N ILE A 330 -7.50 -2.46 -1.49
CA ILE A 330 -8.45 -2.36 -2.61
C ILE A 330 -8.87 -0.90 -2.84
N ALA A 331 -9.34 -0.23 -1.79
CA ALA A 331 -9.81 1.16 -1.86
C ALA A 331 -8.68 2.10 -2.32
N HIS A 332 -7.47 1.94 -1.76
CA HIS A 332 -6.28 2.68 -2.16
C HIS A 332 -5.90 2.40 -3.62
N GLY A 333 -5.92 1.13 -4.04
CA GLY A 333 -5.60 0.73 -5.40
C GLY A 333 -6.48 1.42 -6.43
N LEU A 334 -7.79 1.40 -6.24
CA LEU A 334 -8.76 2.07 -7.12
C LEU A 334 -8.58 3.58 -7.11
N PHE A 335 -8.43 4.19 -5.95
CA PHE A 335 -8.22 5.63 -5.82
C PHE A 335 -6.92 6.09 -6.48
N LYS A 336 -5.81 5.44 -6.20
CA LYS A 336 -4.50 5.80 -6.76
C LYS A 336 -4.40 5.52 -8.25
N GLY A 337 -4.93 4.38 -8.71
CA GLY A 337 -5.03 4.09 -10.15
C GLY A 337 -5.69 5.24 -10.89
N THR A 338 -6.85 5.70 -10.41
CA THR A 338 -7.58 6.83 -10.98
C THR A 338 -6.77 8.13 -10.97
N MET A 339 -6.09 8.44 -9.85
CA MET A 339 -5.26 9.65 -9.72
C MET A 339 -4.09 9.66 -10.71
N PHE A 340 -3.36 8.54 -10.83
CA PHE A 340 -2.23 8.45 -11.77
C PHE A 340 -2.68 8.52 -13.22
N LEU A 341 -3.73 7.81 -13.61
CA LEU A 341 -4.26 7.87 -14.98
C LEU A 341 -4.77 9.27 -15.32
N SER A 342 -5.38 9.98 -14.36
CA SER A 342 -5.86 11.35 -14.53
C SER A 342 -4.70 12.35 -14.66
N ALA A 343 -3.59 12.16 -13.94
CA ALA A 343 -2.45 13.07 -13.92
C ALA A 343 -1.83 13.26 -15.33
N GLY A 344 -1.80 12.21 -16.15
CA GLY A 344 -1.36 12.30 -17.54
C GLY A 344 -2.17 13.31 -18.38
N GLY A 345 -3.48 13.38 -18.17
CA GLY A 345 -4.36 14.34 -18.86
C GLY A 345 -4.27 15.77 -18.34
N VAL A 346 -4.00 15.94 -17.03
CA VAL A 346 -3.86 17.26 -16.40
C VAL A 346 -2.59 17.96 -16.88
N ILE A 347 -1.47 17.25 -16.96
CA ILE A 347 -0.20 17.79 -17.47
C ILE A 347 -0.35 18.25 -18.93
N GLY A 348 -1.06 17.48 -19.76
CA GLY A 348 -1.34 17.86 -21.16
C GLY A 348 -2.22 19.11 -21.30
N ARG A 349 -3.19 19.31 -20.40
CA ARG A 349 -4.04 20.51 -20.36
C ARG A 349 -3.30 21.72 -19.79
N ALA A 350 -2.55 21.56 -18.72
CA ALA A 350 -1.76 22.64 -18.12
C ALA A 350 -0.71 23.21 -19.06
N ARG A 351 -0.20 22.41 -20.02
CA ARG A 351 0.68 22.91 -21.08
C ARG A 351 -0.03 23.74 -22.17
N LYS A 352 -1.36 23.62 -22.30
CA LYS A 352 -2.18 24.37 -23.26
C LYS A 352 -2.81 25.63 -22.67
N ASP A 353 -2.92 25.67 -21.34
CA ASP A 353 -3.57 26.76 -20.60
C ASP A 353 -2.49 27.41 -19.72
N ASP A 354 -2.10 28.65 -19.99
CA ASP A 354 -1.32 29.49 -19.07
C ASP A 354 -2.21 29.95 -17.88
N GLY A 355 -3.42 29.42 -17.81
CA GLY A 355 -4.48 29.76 -16.90
C GLY A 355 -4.18 29.37 -15.47
N VAL A 356 -3.79 30.33 -14.68
CA VAL A 356 -3.97 30.32 -13.25
C VAL A 356 -5.47 30.13 -12.96
N PRO A 357 -5.90 29.04 -12.27
CA PRO A 357 -7.31 28.84 -11.98
C PRO A 357 -7.85 30.05 -11.21
N LYS A 358 -8.78 30.78 -11.81
CA LYS A 358 -9.45 31.91 -11.15
C LYS A 358 -10.54 31.43 -10.17
N ASP A 359 -10.34 30.26 -9.58
CA ASP A 359 -11.25 29.66 -8.61
C ASP A 359 -11.16 30.35 -7.25
N ALA A 360 -12.26 30.35 -6.52
CA ALA A 360 -12.34 30.87 -5.15
C ALA A 360 -11.31 30.19 -4.22
N LEU A 361 -10.98 28.91 -4.46
CA LEU A 361 -9.96 28.17 -3.73
C LEU A 361 -8.55 28.73 -3.99
N TYR A 362 -8.22 29.07 -5.23
CA TYR A 362 -6.94 29.70 -5.60
C TYR A 362 -6.80 31.08 -4.94
N ASN A 363 -7.84 31.89 -5.01
CA ASN A 363 -7.86 33.21 -4.36
C ASN A 363 -7.70 33.10 -2.84
N PHE A 364 -8.21 32.03 -2.21
CA PHE A 364 -8.05 31.77 -0.80
C PHE A 364 -6.62 31.31 -0.46
N VAL A 365 -6.07 30.37 -1.20
CA VAL A 365 -4.75 29.75 -0.90
C VAL A 365 -3.61 30.68 -1.26
N VAL A 366 -3.67 31.35 -2.40
CA VAL A 366 -2.57 32.17 -2.94
C VAL A 366 -2.72 33.64 -2.58
N ALA A 367 -3.90 34.22 -2.73
CA ALA A 367 -4.14 35.65 -2.47
C ALA A 367 -4.32 35.99 -0.99
N LYS A 368 -4.42 35.01 -0.07
CA LYS A 368 -4.54 35.17 1.40
C LYS A 368 -5.55 36.24 1.83
N ARG A 369 -6.62 36.43 1.07
CA ARG A 369 -7.62 37.47 1.37
C ARG A 369 -8.41 37.10 2.63
N PRO A 370 -8.43 37.97 3.68
CA PRO A 370 -9.16 37.69 4.91
C PRO A 370 -10.67 37.69 4.66
N ALA A 371 -11.37 36.65 5.11
CA ALA A 371 -12.81 36.60 5.07
C ALA A 371 -13.45 37.39 6.25
N ARG A 372 -14.63 37.97 5.98
CA ARG A 372 -15.46 38.66 6.98
C ARG A 372 -16.12 37.63 7.91
N ASN A 373 -16.13 37.88 9.20
CA ASN A 373 -16.75 37.16 10.32
C ASN A 373 -16.07 35.87 10.80
N ARG A 374 -15.53 35.94 12.01
CA ARG A 374 -14.93 34.83 12.74
C ARG A 374 -15.98 34.13 13.60
N LYS A 375 -16.17 32.83 13.42
CA LYS A 375 -16.87 32.00 14.40
C LYS A 375 -16.02 31.87 15.67
N PRO A 376 -16.63 31.76 16.87
CA PRO A 376 -15.88 31.58 18.12
C PRO A 376 -14.97 30.34 18.02
N TRP A 377 -13.67 30.54 18.18
CA TRP A 377 -12.70 29.45 18.00
C TRP A 377 -12.86 28.32 19.05
N LEU A 378 -13.23 28.66 20.30
CA LEU A 378 -13.52 27.71 21.36
C LEU A 378 -14.66 26.76 21.01
N LEU A 379 -15.75 27.30 20.46
CA LEU A 379 -16.88 26.50 19.99
C LEU A 379 -16.45 25.56 18.86
N MET A 380 -15.65 26.04 17.93
CA MET A 380 -15.17 25.22 16.80
C MET A 380 -14.15 24.19 17.27
N ALA A 381 -13.31 24.48 18.26
CA ALA A 381 -12.42 23.53 18.87
C ALA A 381 -13.19 22.40 19.58
N ALA A 382 -14.20 22.75 20.38
CA ALA A 382 -15.08 21.78 21.02
C ALA A 382 -15.81 20.89 19.99
N ILE A 383 -16.38 21.49 18.95
CA ILE A 383 -17.02 20.76 17.85
C ILE A 383 -16.05 19.80 17.15
N THR A 384 -14.79 20.21 16.93
CA THR A 384 -13.75 19.39 16.31
C THR A 384 -13.42 18.15 17.11
N ILE A 385 -13.53 18.22 18.43
CA ILE A 385 -13.29 17.09 19.33
C ILE A 385 -14.54 16.22 19.47
N ILE A 386 -15.70 16.84 19.74
CA ILE A 386 -16.92 16.14 20.12
C ILE A 386 -17.57 15.43 18.93
N ILE A 387 -17.73 16.08 17.78
CA ILE A 387 -18.47 15.50 16.65
C ILE A 387 -17.83 14.21 16.14
N PRO A 388 -16.52 14.17 15.80
CA PRO A 388 -15.92 12.93 15.34
C PRO A 388 -15.96 11.83 16.39
N ALA A 389 -15.74 12.16 17.68
CA ALA A 389 -15.82 11.19 18.77
C ALA A 389 -17.21 10.56 18.88
N VAL A 390 -18.27 11.38 18.87
CA VAL A 390 -19.66 10.90 18.99
C VAL A 390 -20.04 10.05 17.75
N VAL A 391 -19.68 10.49 16.55
CA VAL A 391 -20.01 9.77 15.32
C VAL A 391 -19.31 8.40 15.28
N ILE A 392 -18.03 8.36 15.62
CA ILE A 392 -17.24 7.13 15.64
C ILE A 392 -17.77 6.18 16.71
N PHE A 393 -17.98 6.65 17.91
CA PHE A 393 -18.52 5.83 19.01
C PHE A 393 -19.90 5.28 18.68
N ALA A 394 -20.81 6.13 18.16
CA ALA A 394 -22.15 5.70 17.78
C ALA A 394 -22.14 4.65 16.65
N ALA A 395 -21.33 4.87 15.60
CA ALA A 395 -21.23 3.92 14.50
C ALA A 395 -20.81 2.52 15.00
N HIS A 396 -19.81 2.46 15.88
CA HIS A 396 -19.30 1.19 16.40
C HIS A 396 -20.24 0.56 17.42
N TRP A 397 -20.93 1.36 18.22
CA TRP A 397 -21.95 0.85 19.14
C TRP A 397 -23.08 0.10 18.42
N PHE A 398 -23.49 0.60 17.23
CA PHE A 398 -24.57 -0.02 16.47
C PHE A 398 -24.11 -1.21 15.60
N VAL A 399 -22.86 -1.24 15.17
CA VAL A 399 -22.38 -2.22 14.18
C VAL A 399 -21.51 -3.30 14.81
N ALA A 400 -20.67 -2.97 15.78
CA ALA A 400 -19.68 -3.88 16.36
C ALA A 400 -19.56 -3.67 17.86
N GLN A 401 -20.45 -4.28 18.64
CA GLN A 401 -20.53 -4.10 20.10
C GLN A 401 -19.25 -4.49 20.84
N ASP A 402 -18.47 -5.45 20.29
CA ASP A 402 -17.24 -5.96 20.92
C ASP A 402 -15.97 -5.16 20.58
N PHE A 403 -16.08 -4.07 19.81
CA PHE A 403 -14.87 -3.36 19.32
C PHE A 403 -14.07 -2.71 20.45
N VAL A 404 -14.71 -2.30 21.53
CA VAL A 404 -14.07 -1.64 22.70
C VAL A 404 -13.06 -2.58 23.38
N HIS A 405 -13.28 -3.88 23.30
CA HIS A 405 -12.38 -4.90 23.82
C HIS A 405 -11.17 -5.18 22.93
N LYS A 406 -11.15 -4.64 21.69
CA LYS A 406 -10.09 -4.80 20.71
C LYS A 406 -9.24 -3.53 20.67
N GLN A 407 -8.13 -3.49 21.44
CA GLN A 407 -7.24 -2.31 21.52
C GLN A 407 -6.80 -1.79 20.13
N GLY A 408 -6.46 -2.68 19.20
CA GLY A 408 -6.09 -2.30 17.84
C GLY A 408 -7.18 -1.54 17.10
N ALA A 409 -8.44 -1.95 17.25
CA ALA A 409 -9.58 -1.25 16.68
C ALA A 409 -9.72 0.16 17.26
N VAL A 410 -9.52 0.32 18.57
CA VAL A 410 -9.58 1.63 19.24
C VAL A 410 -8.48 2.56 18.73
N ILE A 411 -7.25 2.08 18.52
CA ILE A 411 -6.16 2.88 17.92
C ILE A 411 -6.57 3.41 16.53
N LEU A 412 -7.14 2.56 15.68
CA LEU A 412 -7.59 2.98 14.35
C LEU A 412 -8.73 4.00 14.41
N LEU A 413 -9.63 3.87 15.39
CA LEU A 413 -10.67 4.87 15.64
C LEU A 413 -10.10 6.25 15.99
N PHE A 414 -9.02 6.30 16.78
CA PHE A 414 -8.33 7.56 17.05
C PHE A 414 -7.75 8.20 15.79
N PHE A 415 -7.20 7.41 14.87
CA PHE A 415 -6.77 7.95 13.57
C PHE A 415 -7.96 8.53 12.77
N GLY A 416 -9.10 7.84 12.74
CA GLY A 416 -10.33 8.34 12.17
C GLY A 416 -10.80 9.65 12.82
N TRP A 417 -10.69 9.72 14.14
CA TRP A 417 -10.98 10.92 14.91
C TRP A 417 -10.06 12.11 14.55
N ILE A 418 -8.75 11.88 14.44
CA ILE A 418 -7.80 12.92 13.97
C ILE A 418 -8.15 13.38 12.56
N ALA A 419 -8.45 12.46 11.66
CA ALA A 419 -8.82 12.79 10.28
C ALA A 419 -10.10 13.66 10.23
N GLY A 420 -11.12 13.28 10.99
CA GLY A 420 -12.35 14.06 11.14
C GLY A 420 -12.11 15.44 11.78
N ALA A 421 -11.31 15.50 12.82
CA ALA A 421 -10.90 16.73 13.47
C ALA A 421 -10.16 17.68 12.51
N GLN A 422 -9.23 17.13 11.71
CA GLN A 422 -8.50 17.89 10.71
C GLN A 422 -9.41 18.41 9.60
N LEU A 423 -10.39 17.64 9.17
CA LEU A 423 -11.36 18.05 8.17
C LEU A 423 -12.22 19.25 8.64
N ILE A 424 -12.70 19.21 9.90
CA ILE A 424 -13.44 20.30 10.53
C ILE A 424 -12.54 21.55 10.65
N PHE A 425 -11.28 21.36 11.08
CA PHE A 425 -10.32 22.44 11.22
C PHE A 425 -10.02 23.15 9.88
N VAL A 426 -9.80 22.40 8.80
CA VAL A 426 -9.57 22.94 7.47
C VAL A 426 -10.80 23.71 6.99
N THR A 427 -12.00 23.18 7.21
CA THR A 427 -13.26 23.83 6.87
C THR A 427 -13.43 25.16 7.61
N TYR A 428 -13.07 25.20 8.89
CA TYR A 428 -13.06 26.44 9.67
C TYR A 428 -12.11 27.49 9.06
N ARG A 429 -10.93 27.09 8.58
CA ARG A 429 -9.95 27.98 7.94
C ARG A 429 -10.40 28.51 6.57
N MET A 430 -11.22 27.78 5.83
CA MET A 430 -11.67 28.19 4.50
C MET A 430 -12.53 29.46 4.45
N ARG A 431 -13.14 29.88 5.57
CA ARG A 431 -13.86 31.14 5.75
C ARG A 431 -14.86 31.46 4.62
N THR A 432 -15.70 30.50 4.24
CA THR A 432 -16.67 30.67 3.16
C THR A 432 -17.92 31.40 3.60
N ARG A 433 -18.60 32.10 2.64
CA ARG A 433 -19.86 32.77 2.88
C ARG A 433 -20.98 31.80 3.30
N ASN A 434 -20.93 30.57 2.81
CA ASN A 434 -21.89 29.49 3.08
C ASN A 434 -21.34 28.44 4.06
N PHE A 435 -20.63 28.88 5.11
CA PHE A 435 -19.99 28.00 6.08
C PHE A 435 -20.94 26.93 6.66
N ALA A 436 -22.16 27.31 7.04
CA ALA A 436 -23.12 26.37 7.65
C ALA A 436 -23.48 25.21 6.70
N ARG A 437 -23.71 25.50 5.41
CA ARG A 437 -23.99 24.47 4.41
C ARG A 437 -22.79 23.56 4.18
N LEU A 438 -21.60 24.16 4.01
CA LEU A 438 -20.37 23.40 3.83
C LEU A 438 -20.07 22.51 5.04
N PHE A 439 -20.24 23.05 6.24
CA PHE A 439 -20.06 22.30 7.49
C PHE A 439 -21.06 21.14 7.62
N ALA A 440 -22.34 21.37 7.34
CA ALA A 440 -23.36 20.33 7.37
C ALA A 440 -23.07 19.21 6.35
N MET A 441 -22.68 19.57 5.11
CA MET A 441 -22.30 18.59 4.10
C MET A 441 -21.07 17.77 4.52
N MET A 442 -20.10 18.40 5.14
CA MET A 442 -18.89 17.75 5.62
C MET A 442 -19.20 16.77 6.77
N VAL A 443 -20.00 17.17 7.76
CA VAL A 443 -20.44 16.29 8.85
C VAL A 443 -21.25 15.12 8.31
N ALA A 444 -22.18 15.36 7.39
CA ALA A 444 -22.96 14.31 6.76
C ALA A 444 -22.06 13.33 5.99
N SER A 445 -21.11 13.84 5.20
CA SER A 445 -20.13 12.99 4.51
C SER A 445 -19.28 12.19 5.49
N PHE A 446 -18.84 12.78 6.60
CA PHE A 446 -18.07 12.08 7.62
C PHE A 446 -18.88 10.95 8.26
N ILE A 447 -20.15 11.18 8.60
CA ILE A 447 -21.05 10.14 9.14
C ILE A 447 -21.20 8.98 8.14
N VAL A 448 -21.47 9.27 6.86
CA VAL A 448 -21.62 8.25 5.82
C VAL A 448 -20.33 7.44 5.66
N VAL A 449 -19.17 8.10 5.66
CA VAL A 449 -17.88 7.43 5.54
C VAL A 449 -17.60 6.54 6.74
N VAL A 450 -17.83 7.01 7.96
CA VAL A 450 -17.57 6.23 9.19
C VAL A 450 -18.49 5.01 9.26
N ILE A 451 -19.80 5.20 9.04
CA ILE A 451 -20.76 4.09 9.05
C ILE A 451 -20.41 3.09 7.95
N GLY A 452 -20.20 3.56 6.72
CA GLY A 452 -19.83 2.72 5.58
C GLY A 452 -18.55 1.92 5.85
N TYR A 453 -17.53 2.58 6.38
CA TYR A 453 -16.27 1.95 6.76
C TYR A 453 -16.45 0.85 7.82
N THR A 454 -17.26 1.09 8.85
CA THR A 454 -17.53 0.11 9.91
C THR A 454 -18.25 -1.14 9.37
N TYR A 455 -19.27 -0.93 8.52
CA TYR A 455 -19.97 -2.05 7.87
C TYR A 455 -19.05 -2.85 6.94
N ILE A 456 -18.26 -2.17 6.13
CA ILE A 456 -17.33 -2.82 5.20
C ILE A 456 -16.27 -3.59 5.96
N SER A 457 -15.70 -3.00 7.04
CA SER A 457 -14.72 -3.68 7.89
C SER A 457 -15.27 -4.98 8.47
N HIS A 458 -16.49 -4.94 9.03
CA HIS A 458 -17.15 -6.12 9.56
C HIS A 458 -17.45 -7.18 8.48
N ALA A 459 -17.90 -6.75 7.30
CA ALA A 459 -18.14 -7.65 6.18
C ALA A 459 -16.86 -8.32 5.69
N PHE A 460 -15.73 -7.58 5.68
CA PHE A 460 -14.43 -8.13 5.33
C PHE A 460 -13.90 -9.10 6.38
N ASP A 461 -14.12 -8.83 7.67
CA ASP A 461 -13.79 -9.78 8.75
C ASP A 461 -14.51 -11.12 8.54
N LEU A 462 -15.82 -11.09 8.31
CA LEU A 462 -16.63 -12.29 8.09
C LEU A 462 -16.25 -13.04 6.80
N PHE A 463 -15.88 -12.31 5.75
CA PHE A 463 -15.54 -12.89 4.47
C PHE A 463 -14.14 -13.51 4.44
N LEU A 464 -13.13 -12.81 4.98
CA LEU A 464 -11.73 -13.27 4.93
C LEU A 464 -11.42 -14.28 6.02
N TYR A 465 -12.07 -14.13 7.18
CA TYR A 465 -11.89 -14.99 8.36
C TYR A 465 -13.25 -15.53 8.84
N PRO A 466 -13.83 -16.52 8.11
CA PRO A 466 -15.10 -17.12 8.50
C PRO A 466 -15.05 -17.73 9.91
N ASP A 467 -13.88 -18.23 10.31
CA ASP A 467 -13.60 -18.57 11.71
C ASP A 467 -13.35 -17.28 12.50
N GLN A 468 -14.37 -16.81 13.23
CA GLN A 468 -14.30 -15.60 14.06
C GLN A 468 -13.18 -15.63 15.10
N ASN A 469 -12.70 -16.83 15.47
CA ASN A 469 -11.59 -17.01 16.40
C ASN A 469 -10.26 -16.47 15.82
N MET A 470 -10.05 -16.57 14.50
CA MET A 470 -8.81 -16.11 13.87
C MET A 470 -8.62 -14.60 13.98
N ALA A 471 -9.65 -13.82 13.63
CA ALA A 471 -9.60 -12.36 13.75
C ALA A 471 -9.38 -11.93 15.21
N SER A 472 -10.09 -12.56 16.16
CA SER A 472 -9.93 -12.28 17.60
C SER A 472 -8.53 -12.64 18.11
N LYS A 473 -7.93 -13.73 17.65
CA LYS A 473 -6.54 -14.12 18.00
C LYS A 473 -5.53 -13.11 17.46
N LEU A 474 -5.69 -12.61 16.24
CA LEU A 474 -4.81 -11.58 15.68
C LEU A 474 -4.86 -10.28 16.48
N TYR A 475 -6.05 -9.81 16.86
CA TYR A 475 -6.18 -8.65 17.73
C TYR A 475 -5.58 -8.89 19.12
N ALA A 476 -5.74 -10.09 19.67
CA ALA A 476 -5.15 -10.44 20.96
C ALA A 476 -3.62 -10.51 20.91
N ALA A 477 -3.04 -11.09 19.84
CA ALA A 477 -1.62 -11.14 19.62
C ALA A 477 -0.98 -9.75 19.44
N ALA A 478 -1.72 -8.83 18.82
CA ALA A 478 -1.31 -7.44 18.61
C ALA A 478 -1.56 -6.54 19.82
N ALA A 479 -2.12 -7.04 20.94
CA ALA A 479 -2.42 -6.24 22.11
C ALA A 479 -1.16 -5.58 22.67
N ILE A 480 -1.24 -4.27 22.94
CA ILE A 480 -0.14 -3.45 23.45
C ILE A 480 -0.33 -3.27 24.95
N ASP A 481 0.78 -3.14 25.69
CA ASP A 481 0.73 -2.75 27.08
C ASP A 481 -0.09 -1.45 27.23
N ILE A 482 -0.95 -1.41 28.25
CA ILE A 482 -1.89 -0.32 28.51
C ILE A 482 -1.19 1.04 28.58
N LEU A 483 0.03 1.07 29.09
CA LEU A 483 0.84 2.27 29.22
C LEU A 483 1.25 2.86 27.87
N TRP A 484 1.63 2.02 26.91
CA TRP A 484 1.93 2.42 25.54
C TRP A 484 0.67 2.85 24.78
N PHE A 485 -0.43 2.15 25.01
CA PHE A 485 -1.73 2.52 24.46
C PHE A 485 -2.15 3.91 24.91
N ASP A 486 -2.10 4.19 26.22
CA ASP A 486 -2.42 5.50 26.78
C ASP A 486 -1.48 6.58 26.26
N ALA A 487 -0.18 6.29 26.14
CA ALA A 487 0.79 7.22 25.55
C ALA A 487 0.44 7.61 24.12
N ILE A 488 0.06 6.64 23.27
CA ILE A 488 -0.38 6.91 21.89
C ILE A 488 -1.61 7.83 21.89
N VAL A 489 -2.63 7.51 22.68
CA VAL A 489 -3.87 8.30 22.80
C VAL A 489 -3.58 9.73 23.26
N ILE A 490 -2.72 9.89 24.26
CA ILE A 490 -2.32 11.21 24.79
C ILE A 490 -1.59 12.02 23.72
N ILE A 491 -0.60 11.43 23.03
CA ILE A 491 0.16 12.11 21.96
C ILE A 491 -0.78 12.58 20.85
N MET A 492 -1.72 11.73 20.44
CA MET A 492 -2.69 12.07 19.41
C MET A 492 -3.61 13.21 19.84
N THR A 493 -4.12 13.17 21.06
CA THR A 493 -4.95 14.24 21.64
C THR A 493 -4.18 15.56 21.74
N LEU A 494 -2.95 15.52 22.24
CA LEU A 494 -2.08 16.70 22.33
C LEU A 494 -1.80 17.31 20.95
N THR A 495 -1.67 16.49 19.90
CA THR A 495 -1.48 16.97 18.53
C THR A 495 -2.68 17.79 18.03
N ILE A 496 -3.90 17.35 18.30
CA ILE A 496 -5.12 18.11 17.97
C ILE A 496 -5.16 19.43 18.73
N VAL A 497 -4.92 19.39 20.05
CA VAL A 497 -4.92 20.58 20.91
C VAL A 497 -3.83 21.57 20.46
N ALA A 498 -2.60 21.09 20.21
CA ALA A 498 -1.50 21.93 19.74
C ALA A 498 -1.83 22.63 18.42
N ASN A 499 -2.51 21.95 17.49
CA ASN A 499 -2.91 22.53 16.21
C ASN A 499 -3.92 23.69 16.40
N TRP A 500 -4.87 23.55 17.34
CA TRP A 500 -5.80 24.61 17.69
C TRP A 500 -5.12 25.77 18.42
N LEU A 501 -4.23 25.49 19.38
CA LEU A 501 -3.45 26.53 20.07
C LEU A 501 -2.57 27.32 19.10
N ARG A 502 -1.90 26.63 18.18
CA ARG A 502 -1.12 27.29 17.12
C ARG A 502 -1.96 28.23 16.28
N THR A 503 -3.20 27.86 15.95
CA THR A 503 -4.12 28.71 15.18
C THR A 503 -4.52 29.93 16.00
N TYR A 504 -4.80 29.75 17.28
CA TYR A 504 -5.17 30.84 18.18
C TYR A 504 -4.03 31.84 18.40
N TYR A 505 -2.84 31.36 18.74
CA TYR A 505 -1.67 32.22 18.99
C TYR A 505 -1.07 32.79 17.70
N GLY A 506 -1.10 32.08 16.61
CA GLY A 506 -0.63 32.53 15.29
C GLY A 506 -1.44 33.73 14.75
N GLU A 507 -2.68 33.86 15.18
CA GLU A 507 -3.52 35.05 14.88
C GLU A 507 -3.18 36.29 15.72
N ARG A 508 -2.55 36.09 16.88
CA ARG A 508 -2.16 37.17 17.84
C ARG A 508 -0.71 37.61 17.70
N LYS A 509 -0.09 37.55 16.51
CA LYS A 509 1.25 38.04 16.19
C LYS A 509 2.21 38.15 17.41
N SER A 510 2.76 37.08 17.86
CA SER A 510 3.92 37.13 18.74
C SER A 510 5.18 37.09 17.85
N HIS A 511 5.77 38.26 17.64
CA HIS A 511 7.05 38.46 16.95
C HIS A 511 8.20 37.62 17.54
N TYR A 512 8.08 37.29 18.83
CA TYR A 512 9.02 36.45 19.56
C TYR A 512 8.95 34.97 19.16
N MET A 513 7.74 34.42 19.02
CA MET A 513 7.53 33.03 18.58
C MET A 513 7.99 32.81 17.12
N GLU A 514 7.86 33.82 16.26
CA GLU A 514 8.35 33.75 14.90
C GLU A 514 9.88 33.65 14.82
N LYS A 515 10.60 34.40 15.66
CA LYS A 515 12.08 34.34 15.70
C LYS A 515 12.64 33.01 16.17
N VAL A 516 12.01 32.39 17.17
CA VAL A 516 12.46 31.09 17.73
C VAL A 516 12.04 29.92 16.84
N TYR A 517 10.83 29.96 16.29
CA TYR A 517 10.25 28.83 15.53
C TYR A 517 10.72 28.77 14.07
N LYS A 518 11.00 29.91 13.43
CA LYS A 518 11.35 30.00 12.02
C LYS A 518 12.64 29.24 11.64
N PRO A 519 13.76 29.34 12.38
CA PRO A 519 14.97 28.59 12.05
C PRO A 519 14.76 27.08 12.22
N PHE A 520 14.05 26.64 13.24
CA PHE A 520 13.72 25.22 13.44
C PHE A 520 12.82 24.70 12.32
N ALA A 521 11.79 25.44 11.93
CA ALA A 521 10.89 25.09 10.84
C ALA A 521 11.63 25.01 9.50
N LEU A 522 12.56 25.92 9.25
CA LEU A 522 13.40 25.90 8.03
C LEU A 522 14.37 24.72 8.01
N ALA A 523 15.02 24.42 9.15
CA ALA A 523 15.90 23.26 9.27
C ALA A 523 15.13 21.94 9.06
N PHE A 524 13.96 21.84 9.68
CA PHE A 524 13.09 20.67 9.52
C PHE A 524 12.56 20.55 8.07
N TYR A 525 12.16 21.65 7.45
CA TYR A 525 11.79 21.67 6.04
C TYR A 525 12.95 21.24 5.12
N ALA A 526 14.16 21.72 5.39
CA ALA A 526 15.34 21.33 4.64
C ALA A 526 15.64 19.84 4.79
N LEU A 527 15.48 19.28 5.97
CA LEU A 527 15.62 17.85 6.25
C LEU A 527 14.60 17.03 5.45
N LEU A 528 13.31 17.44 5.46
CA LEU A 528 12.25 16.82 4.68
C LEU A 528 12.49 16.95 3.17
N ALA A 529 12.91 18.13 2.69
CA ALA A 529 13.19 18.37 1.28
C ALA A 529 14.37 17.52 0.76
N ARG A 530 15.28 17.12 1.65
CA ARG A 530 16.39 16.17 1.39
C ARG A 530 16.04 14.73 1.72
N GLU A 531 14.77 14.42 2.02
CA GLU A 531 14.30 13.04 2.28
C GLU A 531 15.12 12.35 3.39
N PHE A 532 15.46 13.11 4.44
CA PHE A 532 16.31 12.65 5.56
C PHE A 532 17.69 12.15 5.12
N TYR A 533 18.20 12.59 3.97
CA TYR A 533 19.46 12.16 3.39
C TYR A 533 19.55 10.64 3.14
N VAL A 534 18.43 9.95 3.03
CA VAL A 534 18.40 8.49 2.81
C VAL A 534 19.04 8.12 1.47
N ILE A 535 18.81 8.92 0.41
CA ILE A 535 19.41 8.69 -0.91
C ILE A 535 20.92 8.89 -0.87
N GLU A 536 21.40 9.90 -0.15
CA GLU A 536 22.81 10.16 0.04
C GLU A 536 23.48 9.00 0.80
N LEU A 537 22.80 8.47 1.85
CA LEU A 537 23.25 7.30 2.58
C LEU A 537 23.41 6.09 1.67
N TYR A 538 22.40 5.79 0.85
CA TYR A 538 22.46 4.68 -0.11
C TYR A 538 23.56 4.90 -1.15
N THR A 539 23.70 6.12 -1.66
CA THR A 539 24.75 6.45 -2.62
C THR A 539 26.15 6.25 -2.01
N ALA A 540 26.33 6.64 -0.75
CA ALA A 540 27.58 6.41 -0.02
C ALA A 540 27.86 4.91 0.19
N LEU A 541 26.82 4.13 0.53
CA LEU A 541 26.93 2.67 0.70
C LEU A 541 27.33 2.00 -0.62
N VAL A 542 26.66 2.33 -1.74
CA VAL A 542 26.97 1.77 -3.05
C VAL A 542 28.41 2.11 -3.48
N ARG A 543 28.88 3.34 -3.25
CA ARG A 543 30.29 3.71 -3.53
C ARG A 543 31.28 2.88 -2.71
N ARG A 544 30.97 2.60 -1.44
CA ARG A 544 31.81 1.73 -0.60
C ARG A 544 31.84 0.30 -1.12
N LEU A 545 30.68 -0.25 -1.48
CA LEU A 545 30.56 -1.59 -2.07
C LEU A 545 31.30 -1.70 -3.39
N ASP A 546 31.22 -0.69 -4.26
CA ASP A 546 31.95 -0.61 -5.52
C ASP A 546 33.47 -0.59 -5.28
N SER A 547 33.93 0.21 -4.32
CA SER A 547 35.33 0.21 -3.90
C SER A 547 35.81 -1.16 -3.38
N ILE A 548 34.98 -1.82 -2.57
CA ILE A 548 35.28 -3.19 -2.06
C ILE A 548 35.30 -4.19 -3.22
N ALA A 549 34.30 -4.14 -4.10
CA ALA A 549 34.19 -5.01 -5.27
C ALA A 549 35.40 -4.84 -6.20
N THR A 550 35.84 -3.60 -6.43
CA THR A 550 37.03 -3.29 -7.24
C THR A 550 38.28 -3.89 -6.61
N ARG A 551 38.47 -3.77 -5.27
CA ARG A 551 39.61 -4.36 -4.56
C ARG A 551 39.58 -5.88 -4.64
N LEU A 552 38.40 -6.49 -4.39
CA LEU A 552 38.21 -7.94 -4.50
C LEU A 552 38.47 -8.44 -5.93
N ASN A 553 38.01 -7.71 -6.93
CA ASN A 553 38.25 -8.06 -8.33
C ASN A 553 39.74 -8.03 -8.71
N VAL A 554 40.50 -7.05 -8.18
CA VAL A 554 41.98 -7.03 -8.34
C VAL A 554 42.62 -8.21 -7.63
N TRP A 555 42.15 -8.54 -6.44
CA TRP A 555 42.68 -9.67 -5.66
C TRP A 555 42.32 -11.05 -6.25
N LEU A 556 41.14 -11.17 -6.85
CA LEU A 556 40.64 -12.41 -7.48
C LEU A 556 41.11 -12.56 -8.95
N ARG A 557 41.78 -11.57 -9.53
CA ARG A 557 42.34 -11.72 -10.87
C ARG A 557 43.52 -12.69 -10.79
N TRP A 558 43.29 -13.86 -11.33
CA TRP A 558 44.34 -14.78 -11.69
C TRP A 558 45.04 -14.25 -12.93
N VAL A 559 46.15 -13.60 -12.77
CA VAL A 559 47.04 -13.20 -13.87
C VAL A 559 48.23 -14.16 -13.87
#